data_e02f200edcf78052abe71c79d07d1d57
#
_entry.id   e02f200edcf78052abe71c79d07d1d57
#
_cell.length_a   1.000
_cell.length_b   1.000
_cell.length_c   1.000
_cell.angle_alpha   90.00
_cell.angle_beta   90.00
_cell.angle_gamma   90.00
#
_symmetry.space_group_name_H-M   'P 1'
#
loop_
_entity.id
_entity.type
_entity.pdbx_description
1 polymer ?
#
loop_
_entity_poly.entity_id
_entity_poly.type
_entity_poly.pdbx_seq_one_letter_code
_entity_poly.pdbx_strand_id
1 'polypeptide(L)'
;MPVVHLVRHGQASFGAEVYDVLSDLGRRQAEATGGELARRGLREPLVVCGTLSRQRDTAEVLMKAAGLDGEPRVDPRWDEYDPIELLRRYGREPAGPPEDRQGFQRLLDHALEAWIGDLDHGGWESFRTGAFTALEELADELGPGRDAVVVTSGGVLAALCGTLLSVPAAGTVALHTVVVNAAITTVTAGRSGMNLLTFNDHAHFTGERRELLTYR
;
A
#
# COMPACT_ATOMS: atom_id res chain seq x y z
N MET A 1 21.82 0.01 -7.89
CA MET A 1 20.70 0.83 -7.44
C MET A 1 19.88 -0.03 -6.49
N PRO A 2 19.44 0.48 -5.35
CA PRO A 2 18.47 -0.22 -4.51
C PRO A 2 17.12 -0.30 -5.22
N VAL A 3 16.40 -1.39 -4.96
CA VAL A 3 15.05 -1.62 -5.45
C VAL A 3 14.13 -1.79 -4.25
N VAL A 4 13.02 -1.05 -4.23
CA VAL A 4 12.00 -1.14 -3.18
C VAL A 4 10.72 -1.70 -3.79
N HIS A 5 10.28 -2.84 -3.28
CA HIS A 5 9.03 -3.50 -3.64
C HIS A 5 7.97 -3.12 -2.60
N LEU A 6 7.10 -2.18 -2.97
CA LEU A 6 5.98 -1.76 -2.15
C LEU A 6 4.81 -2.72 -2.39
N VAL A 7 4.29 -3.34 -1.34
CA VAL A 7 3.21 -4.33 -1.39
C VAL A 7 2.01 -3.80 -0.63
N ARG A 8 0.83 -3.72 -1.26
CA ARG A 8 -0.41 -3.50 -0.52
C ARG A 8 -0.69 -4.71 0.36
N HIS A 9 -1.11 -4.50 1.60
CA HIS A 9 -1.55 -5.61 2.45
C HIS A 9 -2.61 -6.50 1.76
N GLY A 10 -2.67 -7.77 2.12
CA GLY A 10 -3.72 -8.70 1.70
C GLY A 10 -5.11 -8.22 2.12
N GLN A 11 -6.16 -8.83 1.59
CA GLN A 11 -7.54 -8.47 1.92
C GLN A 11 -7.78 -8.60 3.43
N ALA A 12 -8.29 -7.52 4.04
CA ALA A 12 -8.71 -7.52 5.44
C ALA A 12 -10.11 -8.12 5.61
N SER A 13 -10.41 -8.59 6.83
CA SER A 13 -11.70 -9.18 7.21
C SER A 13 -12.77 -8.08 7.35
N PHE A 14 -13.44 -7.75 6.26
CA PHE A 14 -14.50 -6.76 6.26
C PHE A 14 -15.74 -7.28 6.99
N GLY A 15 -16.22 -6.54 7.99
CA GLY A 15 -17.43 -6.90 8.77
C GLY A 15 -17.17 -7.86 9.94
N ALA A 16 -15.94 -8.25 10.23
CA ALA A 16 -15.58 -8.93 11.48
C ALA A 16 -15.55 -7.95 12.66
N GLU A 17 -15.68 -8.46 13.89
CA GLU A 17 -15.54 -7.65 15.13
C GLU A 17 -14.20 -6.88 15.19
N VAL A 18 -13.16 -7.43 14.55
CA VAL A 18 -11.85 -6.78 14.39
C VAL A 18 -11.55 -6.62 12.91
N TYR A 19 -11.79 -5.45 12.38
CA TYR A 19 -11.58 -5.11 10.95
C TYR A 19 -10.12 -5.24 10.50
N ASP A 20 -9.15 -5.01 11.40
CA ASP A 20 -7.72 -4.89 11.08
C ASP A 20 -6.99 -6.25 10.95
N VAL A 21 -7.71 -7.35 10.74
CA VAL A 21 -7.14 -8.69 10.61
C VAL A 21 -7.23 -9.16 9.15
N LEU A 22 -6.23 -9.90 8.66
CA LEU A 22 -6.30 -10.52 7.34
C LEU A 22 -7.43 -11.56 7.27
N SER A 23 -8.15 -11.56 6.15
CA SER A 23 -9.03 -12.67 5.79
C SER A 23 -8.20 -13.90 5.33
N ASP A 24 -8.84 -15.08 5.26
CA ASP A 24 -8.21 -16.27 4.70
C ASP A 24 -7.75 -16.04 3.25
N LEU A 25 -8.54 -15.28 2.49
CA LEU A 25 -8.15 -14.85 1.14
C LEU A 25 -6.92 -13.95 1.17
N GLY A 26 -6.86 -12.99 2.11
CA GLY A 26 -5.71 -12.10 2.30
C GLY A 26 -4.42 -12.87 2.63
N ARG A 27 -4.50 -13.93 3.42
CA ARG A 27 -3.36 -14.82 3.71
C ARG A 27 -2.89 -15.54 2.45
N ARG A 28 -3.79 -16.11 1.66
CA ARG A 28 -3.47 -16.75 0.37
C ARG A 28 -2.86 -15.76 -0.64
N GLN A 29 -3.32 -14.51 -0.64
CA GLN A 29 -2.73 -13.44 -1.45
C GLN A 29 -1.28 -13.16 -1.01
N ALA A 30 -1.04 -13.00 0.28
CA ALA A 30 0.30 -12.77 0.84
C ALA A 30 1.26 -13.93 0.55
N GLU A 31 0.80 -15.18 0.66
CA GLU A 31 1.57 -16.37 0.29
C GLU A 31 1.97 -16.36 -1.18
N ALA A 32 1.03 -16.07 -2.08
CA ALA A 32 1.29 -16.01 -3.52
C ALA A 32 2.29 -14.90 -3.87
N THR A 33 2.19 -13.74 -3.20
CA THR A 33 3.13 -12.62 -3.38
C THR A 33 4.52 -12.95 -2.83
N GLY A 34 4.61 -13.64 -1.68
CA GLY A 34 5.88 -14.14 -1.16
C GLY A 34 6.58 -15.08 -2.12
N GLY A 35 5.85 -16.02 -2.71
CA GLY A 35 6.37 -16.90 -3.74
C GLY A 35 6.85 -16.16 -5.00
N GLU A 36 6.16 -15.10 -5.41
CA GLU A 36 6.60 -14.24 -6.51
C GLU A 36 7.87 -13.47 -6.16
N LEU A 37 7.97 -12.92 -4.95
CA LEU A 37 9.19 -12.22 -4.49
C LEU A 37 10.39 -13.16 -4.44
N ALA A 38 10.21 -14.40 -3.97
CA ALA A 38 11.26 -15.44 -4.03
C ALA A 38 11.74 -15.68 -5.48
N ARG A 39 10.79 -15.77 -6.43
CA ARG A 39 11.10 -15.97 -7.86
C ARG A 39 11.84 -14.79 -8.48
N ARG A 40 11.61 -13.56 -7.98
CA ARG A 40 12.35 -12.34 -8.41
C ARG A 40 13.81 -12.33 -7.96
N GLY A 41 14.20 -13.17 -7.00
CA GLY A 41 15.58 -13.28 -6.54
C GLY A 41 16.06 -12.02 -5.83
N LEU A 42 15.36 -11.63 -4.76
CA LEU A 42 15.71 -10.45 -3.96
C LEU A 42 17.14 -10.52 -3.42
N ARG A 43 17.82 -9.41 -3.39
CA ARG A 43 19.20 -9.28 -2.94
C ARG A 43 19.26 -8.77 -1.51
N GLU A 44 19.60 -9.61 -0.54
CA GLU A 44 19.72 -9.27 0.89
C GLU A 44 18.57 -8.34 1.35
N PRO A 45 17.29 -8.77 1.20
CA PRO A 45 16.16 -7.87 1.35
C PRO A 45 15.95 -7.46 2.81
N LEU A 46 15.68 -6.17 3.03
CA LEU A 46 15.11 -5.66 4.25
C LEU A 46 13.58 -5.65 4.12
N VAL A 47 12.88 -6.26 5.08
CA VAL A 47 11.41 -6.22 5.12
C VAL A 47 10.94 -5.19 6.13
N VAL A 48 10.04 -4.31 5.70
CA VAL A 48 9.46 -3.23 6.51
C VAL A 48 7.94 -3.30 6.39
N CYS A 49 7.21 -2.92 7.43
CA CYS A 49 5.76 -2.76 7.37
C CYS A 49 5.29 -1.61 8.27
N GLY A 50 4.05 -1.20 8.11
CA GLY A 50 3.39 -0.30 9.05
C GLY A 50 2.96 -1.03 10.33
N THR A 51 2.25 -0.30 11.21
CA THR A 51 1.83 -0.81 12.53
C THR A 51 0.53 -1.59 12.50
N LEU A 52 -0.27 -1.45 11.43
CA LEU A 52 -1.58 -2.07 11.31
C LEU A 52 -1.47 -3.60 11.23
N SER A 53 -2.35 -4.33 11.92
CA SER A 53 -2.30 -5.79 12.00
C SER A 53 -2.31 -6.43 10.61
N ARG A 54 -3.17 -5.95 9.69
CA ARG A 54 -3.22 -6.45 8.31
C ARG A 54 -1.92 -6.26 7.53
N GLN A 55 -1.12 -5.22 7.83
CA GLN A 55 0.19 -5.00 7.21
C GLN A 55 1.23 -5.96 7.80
N ARG A 56 1.27 -6.08 9.12
CA ARG A 56 2.18 -6.99 9.83
C ARG A 56 1.94 -8.44 9.46
N ASP A 57 0.68 -8.89 9.53
CA ASP A 57 0.29 -10.25 9.15
C ASP A 57 0.67 -10.54 7.69
N THR A 58 0.46 -9.57 6.77
CA THR A 58 0.88 -9.73 5.37
C THR A 58 2.40 -9.88 5.27
N ALA A 59 3.17 -9.06 5.98
CA ALA A 59 4.63 -9.12 5.96
C ALA A 59 5.14 -10.47 6.48
N GLU A 60 4.61 -10.96 7.60
CA GLU A 60 4.99 -12.26 8.16
C GLU A 60 4.69 -13.42 7.21
N VAL A 61 3.48 -13.44 6.62
CA VAL A 61 3.08 -14.51 5.69
C VAL A 61 3.92 -14.49 4.42
N LEU A 62 4.14 -13.30 3.82
CA LEU A 62 4.95 -13.20 2.61
C LEU A 62 6.44 -13.55 2.88
N MET A 63 6.99 -13.14 4.03
CA MET A 63 8.37 -13.51 4.40
C MET A 63 8.53 -15.01 4.49
N LYS A 64 7.63 -15.68 5.19
CA LYS A 64 7.62 -17.15 5.29
C LYS A 64 7.54 -17.81 3.91
N ALA A 65 6.64 -17.33 3.03
CA ALA A 65 6.47 -17.87 1.69
C ALA A 65 7.67 -17.56 0.76
N ALA A 66 8.37 -16.45 1.01
CA ALA A 66 9.59 -16.06 0.28
C ALA A 66 10.87 -16.74 0.81
N GLY A 67 10.78 -17.49 1.93
CA GLY A 67 11.96 -18.09 2.57
C GLY A 67 12.88 -17.04 3.22
N LEU A 68 12.33 -15.94 3.71
CA LEU A 68 13.05 -14.88 4.40
C LEU A 68 12.94 -15.07 5.90
N ASP A 69 14.08 -15.07 6.59
CA ASP A 69 14.15 -15.20 8.04
C ASP A 69 14.04 -13.85 8.76
N GLY A 70 13.75 -13.89 10.06
CA GLY A 70 13.67 -12.73 10.95
C GLY A 70 12.26 -12.15 11.07
N GLU A 71 12.19 -10.90 11.53
CA GLU A 71 10.95 -10.16 11.74
C GLU A 71 10.95 -8.88 10.89
N PRO A 72 9.79 -8.43 10.40
CA PRO A 72 9.71 -7.18 9.65
C PRO A 72 9.97 -5.99 10.58
N ARG A 73 10.73 -5.01 10.11
CA ARG A 73 10.88 -3.72 10.79
C ARG A 73 9.57 -2.95 10.70
N VAL A 74 9.12 -2.39 11.81
CA VAL A 74 7.88 -1.61 11.88
C VAL A 74 8.18 -0.11 11.83
N ASP A 75 7.49 0.62 10.94
CA ASP A 75 7.58 2.08 10.84
C ASP A 75 6.17 2.65 10.57
N PRO A 76 5.60 3.47 11.49
CA PRO A 76 4.25 4.00 11.38
C PRO A 76 4.01 4.92 10.17
N ARG A 77 5.06 5.41 9.51
CA ARG A 77 4.93 6.22 8.29
C ARG A 77 4.39 5.42 7.09
N TRP A 78 4.32 4.08 7.21
CA TRP A 78 3.72 3.17 6.22
C TRP A 78 2.25 2.84 6.53
N ASP A 79 1.67 3.45 7.59
CA ASP A 79 0.27 3.22 7.95
C ASP A 79 -0.68 3.93 6.99
N GLU A 80 -1.88 3.36 6.87
CA GLU A 80 -2.99 3.99 6.16
C GLU A 80 -3.54 5.16 6.97
N TYR A 81 -4.08 6.15 6.28
CA TYR A 81 -4.90 7.18 6.93
C TYR A 81 -6.17 6.54 7.52
N ASP A 82 -6.74 7.19 8.53
CA ASP A 82 -8.02 6.77 9.11
C ASP A 82 -9.19 7.17 8.19
N PRO A 83 -9.88 6.21 7.54
CA PRO A 83 -10.96 6.50 6.62
C PRO A 83 -12.20 7.10 7.32
N ILE A 84 -12.42 6.77 8.59
CA ILE A 84 -13.56 7.31 9.36
C ILE A 84 -13.31 8.77 9.70
N GLU A 85 -12.10 9.09 10.17
CA GLU A 85 -11.72 10.48 10.44
C GLU A 85 -11.71 11.32 9.15
N LEU A 86 -11.26 10.73 8.03
CA LEU A 86 -11.29 11.37 6.73
C LEU A 86 -12.72 11.71 6.30
N LEU A 87 -13.64 10.75 6.42
CA LEU A 87 -15.05 10.97 6.11
C LEU A 87 -15.70 11.98 7.05
N ARG A 88 -15.37 11.95 8.35
CA ARG A 88 -15.86 12.93 9.32
C ARG A 88 -15.45 14.35 8.97
N ARG A 89 -14.23 14.54 8.47
CA ARG A 89 -13.67 15.87 8.20
C ARG A 89 -14.00 16.40 6.81
N TYR A 90 -13.98 15.55 5.80
CA TYR A 90 -14.11 15.92 4.39
C TYR A 90 -15.29 15.25 3.69
N GLY A 91 -15.95 14.33 4.35
CA GLY A 91 -17.13 13.66 3.79
C GLY A 91 -18.27 14.67 3.62
N ARG A 92 -18.96 14.63 2.48
CA ARG A 92 -20.27 15.28 2.37
C ARG A 92 -21.26 14.42 3.15
N GLU A 93 -22.12 15.07 3.96
CA GLU A 93 -23.22 14.34 4.60
C GLU A 93 -24.04 13.64 3.51
N PRO A 94 -24.07 12.30 3.47
CA PRO A 94 -24.95 11.60 2.56
C PRO A 94 -26.38 11.83 3.00
N ALA A 95 -27.34 11.82 2.07
CA ALA A 95 -28.76 11.87 2.36
C ALA A 95 -29.27 10.66 3.18
N GLY A 96 -28.36 9.76 3.59
CA GLY A 96 -28.56 8.57 4.41
C GLY A 96 -27.26 7.76 4.53
N PRO A 97 -27.21 6.73 5.40
CA PRO A 97 -26.07 5.84 5.47
C PRO A 97 -25.85 5.16 4.09
N PRO A 98 -24.59 4.90 3.68
CA PRO A 98 -24.34 4.22 2.42
C PRO A 98 -24.99 2.83 2.46
N GLU A 99 -25.87 2.57 1.50
CA GLU A 99 -26.64 1.32 1.43
C GLU A 99 -25.76 0.13 1.04
N ASP A 100 -24.60 0.39 0.44
CA ASP A 100 -23.70 -0.63 -0.03
C ASP A 100 -22.21 -0.20 0.02
N ARG A 101 -21.33 -1.16 -0.23
CA ARG A 101 -19.88 -0.97 -0.26
C ARG A 101 -19.45 0.04 -1.34
N GLN A 102 -20.15 0.11 -2.47
CA GLN A 102 -19.82 1.04 -3.56
C GLN A 102 -20.18 2.47 -3.17
N GLY A 103 -21.29 2.67 -2.46
CA GLY A 103 -21.69 3.97 -1.90
C GLY A 103 -20.66 4.50 -0.91
N PHE A 104 -20.21 3.65 0.02
CA PHE A 104 -19.13 4.00 0.95
C PHE A 104 -17.85 4.41 0.22
N GLN A 105 -17.47 3.66 -0.82
CA GLN A 105 -16.26 3.96 -1.57
C GLN A 105 -16.36 5.29 -2.32
N ARG A 106 -17.49 5.61 -2.95
CA ARG A 106 -17.69 6.92 -3.59
C ARG A 106 -17.57 8.07 -2.60
N LEU A 107 -18.10 7.92 -1.39
CA LEU A 107 -17.93 8.94 -0.34
C LEU A 107 -16.47 9.10 0.06
N LEU A 108 -15.76 7.99 0.19
CA LEU A 108 -14.33 8.00 0.52
C LEU A 108 -13.49 8.63 -0.58
N ASP A 109 -13.78 8.35 -1.84
CA ASP A 109 -13.08 8.93 -3.00
C ASP A 109 -13.25 10.46 -3.03
N HIS A 110 -14.47 10.98 -2.77
CA HIS A 110 -14.72 12.42 -2.67
C HIS A 110 -14.02 13.06 -1.47
N ALA A 111 -14.04 12.39 -0.30
CA ALA A 111 -13.37 12.89 0.88
C ALA A 111 -11.85 12.92 0.68
N LEU A 112 -11.28 11.91 0.02
CA LEU A 112 -9.86 11.85 -0.31
C LEU A 112 -9.46 12.97 -1.29
N GLU A 113 -10.26 13.23 -2.33
CA GLU A 113 -10.01 14.32 -3.26
C GLU A 113 -10.05 15.68 -2.57
N ALA A 114 -11.03 15.90 -1.67
CA ALA A 114 -11.14 17.10 -0.88
C ALA A 114 -9.95 17.27 0.08
N TRP A 115 -9.49 16.20 0.73
CA TRP A 115 -8.32 16.21 1.60
C TRP A 115 -7.02 16.53 0.85
N ILE A 116 -6.83 15.94 -0.33
CA ILE A 116 -5.67 16.25 -1.19
C ILE A 116 -5.68 17.72 -1.63
N GLY A 117 -6.86 18.30 -1.86
CA GLY A 117 -7.05 19.70 -2.24
C GLY A 117 -6.96 20.71 -1.09
N ASP A 118 -6.98 20.25 0.16
CA ASP A 118 -6.93 21.13 1.35
C ASP A 118 -5.49 21.52 1.69
N LEU A 119 -5.03 22.59 1.07
CA LEU A 119 -3.68 23.12 1.26
C LEU A 119 -3.50 23.86 2.61
N ASP A 120 -4.59 24.27 3.24
CA ASP A 120 -4.54 25.13 4.43
C ASP A 120 -4.31 24.34 5.73
N HIS A 121 -4.73 23.07 5.78
CA HIS A 121 -4.67 22.26 7.00
C HIS A 121 -3.55 21.21 7.00
N GLY A 122 -2.76 21.08 5.93
CA GLY A 122 -1.51 20.32 5.87
C GLY A 122 -1.60 18.81 6.06
N GLY A 123 -2.80 18.24 6.29
CA GLY A 123 -2.98 16.83 6.64
C GLY A 123 -2.50 15.87 5.55
N TRP A 124 -2.91 16.11 4.32
CA TRP A 124 -2.44 15.33 3.16
C TRP A 124 -0.94 15.49 2.93
N GLU A 125 -0.47 16.74 2.99
CA GLU A 125 0.96 17.04 2.79
C GLU A 125 1.83 16.33 3.82
N SER A 126 1.43 16.31 5.09
CA SER A 126 2.12 15.59 6.16
C SER A 126 2.14 14.08 5.91
N PHE A 127 0.99 13.48 5.54
CA PHE A 127 0.87 12.07 5.23
C PHE A 127 1.76 11.68 4.05
N ARG A 128 1.65 12.39 2.94
CA ARG A 128 2.43 12.17 1.73
C ARG A 128 3.93 12.32 1.96
N THR A 129 4.34 13.40 2.64
CA THR A 129 5.74 13.70 2.91
C THR A 129 6.34 12.68 3.88
N GLY A 130 5.59 12.25 4.91
CA GLY A 130 6.03 11.21 5.83
C GLY A 130 6.34 9.90 5.12
N ALA A 131 5.45 9.44 4.25
CA ALA A 131 5.66 8.23 3.45
C ALA A 131 6.83 8.38 2.45
N PHE A 132 6.96 9.54 1.81
CA PHE A 132 8.04 9.79 0.84
C PHE A 132 9.41 9.83 1.54
N THR A 133 9.50 10.52 2.68
CA THR A 133 10.73 10.55 3.50
C THR A 133 11.11 9.15 3.98
N ALA A 134 10.14 8.33 4.41
CA ALA A 134 10.41 6.95 4.79
C ALA A 134 10.98 6.12 3.62
N LEU A 135 10.49 6.36 2.41
CA LEU A 135 11.00 5.71 1.19
C LEU A 135 12.44 6.17 0.87
N GLU A 136 12.74 7.46 0.98
CA GLU A 136 14.07 8.01 0.74
C GLU A 136 15.09 7.48 1.76
N GLU A 137 14.78 7.55 3.04
CA GLU A 137 15.64 7.04 4.12
C GLU A 137 15.92 5.54 3.96
N LEU A 138 14.88 4.76 3.60
CA LEU A 138 15.02 3.33 3.34
C LEU A 138 15.96 3.06 2.15
N ALA A 139 15.80 3.79 1.06
CA ALA A 139 16.66 3.64 -0.12
C ALA A 139 18.11 4.02 0.16
N ASP A 140 18.35 5.07 0.95
CA ASP A 140 19.68 5.50 1.37
C ASP A 140 20.35 4.45 2.29
N GLU A 141 19.58 3.88 3.23
CA GLU A 141 20.05 2.81 4.14
C GLU A 141 20.44 1.54 3.36
N LEU A 142 19.66 1.16 2.34
CA LEU A 142 19.94 -0.03 1.54
C LEU A 142 21.28 0.08 0.81
N GLY A 143 21.57 1.26 0.30
CA GLY A 143 22.73 1.44 -0.57
C GLY A 143 22.67 0.62 -1.86
N PRO A 144 23.77 0.53 -2.60
CA PRO A 144 23.78 -0.20 -3.87
C PRO A 144 23.74 -1.72 -3.67
N GLY A 145 22.92 -2.40 -4.45
CA GLY A 145 22.93 -3.87 -4.54
C GLY A 145 22.04 -4.60 -3.55
N ARG A 146 21.25 -3.89 -2.75
CA ARG A 146 20.24 -4.47 -1.85
C ARG A 146 18.84 -4.08 -2.26
N ASP A 147 17.89 -4.86 -1.82
CA ASP A 147 16.47 -4.64 -2.08
C ASP A 147 15.70 -4.45 -0.76
N ALA A 148 14.51 -3.89 -0.82
CA ALA A 148 13.57 -3.90 0.28
C ALA A 148 12.19 -4.36 -0.18
N VAL A 149 11.43 -4.92 0.76
CA VAL A 149 10.01 -5.18 0.63
C VAL A 149 9.30 -4.36 1.70
N VAL A 150 8.37 -3.52 1.31
CA VAL A 150 7.59 -2.69 2.22
C VAL A 150 6.13 -3.08 2.13
N VAL A 151 5.55 -3.58 3.21
CA VAL A 151 4.11 -3.86 3.27
C VAL A 151 3.38 -2.64 3.83
N THR A 152 2.48 -2.09 3.01
CA THR A 152 1.75 -0.86 3.30
C THR A 152 0.30 -0.95 2.82
N SER A 153 -0.37 0.18 2.63
CA SER A 153 -1.78 0.31 2.27
C SER A 153 -2.00 1.10 0.98
N GLY A 154 -3.24 1.08 0.50
CA GLY A 154 -3.59 1.69 -0.79
C GLY A 154 -3.37 3.19 -0.85
N GLY A 155 -3.67 3.92 0.22
CA GLY A 155 -3.49 5.37 0.28
C GLY A 155 -2.02 5.79 0.24
N VAL A 156 -1.14 5.07 0.94
CA VAL A 156 0.31 5.31 0.89
C VAL A 156 0.85 5.06 -0.52
N LEU A 157 0.45 3.95 -1.15
CA LEU A 157 0.85 3.63 -2.53
C LEU A 157 0.40 4.71 -3.51
N ALA A 158 -0.85 5.17 -3.38
CA ALA A 158 -1.39 6.23 -4.22
C ALA A 158 -0.66 7.56 -4.00
N ALA A 159 -0.34 7.91 -2.75
CA ALA A 159 0.42 9.12 -2.41
C ALA A 159 1.83 9.11 -3.00
N LEU A 160 2.56 7.99 -2.85
CA LEU A 160 3.91 7.82 -3.39
C LEU A 160 3.90 7.84 -4.94
N CYS A 161 3.05 7.03 -5.56
CA CYS A 161 2.96 6.99 -7.02
C CYS A 161 2.46 8.31 -7.60
N GLY A 162 1.48 8.96 -6.95
CA GLY A 162 0.99 10.26 -7.35
C GLY A 162 2.09 11.33 -7.33
N THR A 163 2.95 11.29 -6.31
CA THR A 163 4.12 12.18 -6.20
C THR A 163 5.15 11.89 -7.29
N LEU A 164 5.54 10.62 -7.46
CA LEU A 164 6.54 10.22 -8.46
C LEU A 164 6.10 10.52 -9.90
N LEU A 165 4.82 10.44 -10.17
CA LEU A 165 4.22 10.73 -11.49
C LEU A 165 3.75 12.19 -11.65
N SER A 166 3.82 12.99 -10.59
CA SER A 166 3.33 14.39 -10.57
C SER A 166 1.88 14.53 -11.03
N VAL A 167 1.02 13.58 -10.63
CA VAL A 167 -0.40 13.61 -11.03
C VAL A 167 -1.22 14.52 -10.10
N PRO A 168 -2.31 15.14 -10.61
CA PRO A 168 -3.22 15.95 -9.78
C PRO A 168 -4.02 15.06 -8.80
N ALA A 169 -4.77 15.70 -7.89
CA ALA A 169 -5.61 15.01 -6.88
C ALA A 169 -6.48 13.91 -7.48
N ALA A 170 -7.22 14.21 -8.54
CA ALA A 170 -8.06 13.22 -9.22
C ALA A 170 -7.26 12.01 -9.76
N GLY A 171 -6.02 12.23 -10.21
CA GLY A 171 -5.12 11.16 -10.63
C GLY A 171 -4.68 10.30 -9.45
N THR A 172 -4.38 10.90 -8.30
CA THR A 172 -4.04 10.17 -7.06
C THR A 172 -5.22 9.31 -6.59
N VAL A 173 -6.43 9.85 -6.59
CA VAL A 173 -7.66 9.09 -6.29
C VAL A 173 -7.85 7.94 -7.27
N ALA A 174 -7.66 8.16 -8.57
CA ALA A 174 -7.75 7.11 -9.59
C ALA A 174 -6.73 5.98 -9.36
N LEU A 175 -5.49 6.32 -8.99
CA LEU A 175 -4.49 5.31 -8.59
C LEU A 175 -4.97 4.52 -7.37
N HIS A 176 -5.48 5.20 -6.33
CA HIS A 176 -5.97 4.56 -5.11
C HIS A 176 -7.09 3.55 -5.39
N THR A 177 -7.99 3.87 -6.31
CA THR A 177 -9.15 3.03 -6.61
C THR A 177 -8.82 1.68 -7.23
N VAL A 178 -7.68 1.54 -7.91
CA VAL A 178 -7.32 0.33 -8.66
C VAL A 178 -6.24 -0.52 -8.01
N VAL A 179 -5.68 -0.09 -6.86
CA VAL A 179 -4.62 -0.87 -6.21
C VAL A 179 -5.15 -2.23 -5.75
N VAL A 180 -4.58 -3.30 -6.26
CA VAL A 180 -4.94 -4.69 -5.94
C VAL A 180 -4.32 -5.09 -4.60
N ASN A 181 -5.05 -5.88 -3.79
CA ASN A 181 -4.51 -6.45 -2.56
C ASN A 181 -3.31 -7.37 -2.87
N ALA A 182 -2.25 -7.21 -2.12
CA ALA A 182 -0.98 -7.93 -2.26
C ALA A 182 -0.30 -7.78 -3.65
N ALA A 183 -0.69 -6.76 -4.45
CA ALA A 183 0.05 -6.39 -5.65
C ALA A 183 1.37 -5.70 -5.30
N ILE A 184 2.32 -5.77 -6.21
CA ILE A 184 3.67 -5.24 -6.06
C ILE A 184 3.84 -3.97 -6.90
N THR A 185 4.23 -2.89 -6.26
CA THR A 185 4.67 -1.65 -6.93
C THR A 185 6.18 -1.53 -6.73
N THR A 186 6.94 -1.33 -7.80
CA THR A 186 8.40 -1.31 -7.72
C THR A 186 8.94 0.09 -7.97
N VAL A 187 9.76 0.57 -7.04
CA VAL A 187 10.48 1.85 -7.12
C VAL A 187 11.98 1.56 -7.12
N THR A 188 12.72 2.31 -7.91
CA THR A 188 14.19 2.28 -7.91
C THR A 188 14.73 3.63 -7.48
N ALA A 189 15.79 3.65 -6.67
CA ALA A 189 16.51 4.87 -6.29
C ALA A 189 17.87 4.92 -7.00
N GLY A 190 18.13 6.03 -7.66
CA GLY A 190 19.35 6.25 -8.43
C GLY A 190 19.87 7.68 -8.28
N ARG A 191 20.93 8.02 -9.00
CA ARG A 191 21.54 9.37 -8.98
C ARG A 191 20.57 10.48 -9.43
N SER A 192 19.57 10.14 -10.23
CA SER A 192 18.52 11.06 -10.71
C SER A 192 17.30 11.11 -9.79
N GLY A 193 17.38 10.52 -8.61
CA GLY A 193 16.25 10.42 -7.67
C GLY A 193 15.52 9.08 -7.77
N MET A 194 14.28 9.08 -7.27
CA MET A 194 13.40 7.92 -7.27
C MET A 194 12.60 7.79 -8.56
N ASN A 195 12.43 6.57 -9.04
CA ASN A 195 11.70 6.29 -10.26
C ASN A 195 10.71 5.14 -10.04
N LEU A 196 9.45 5.34 -10.44
CA LEU A 196 8.44 4.30 -10.48
C LEU A 196 8.73 3.38 -11.67
N LEU A 197 9.10 2.13 -11.41
CA LEU A 197 9.39 1.14 -12.45
C LEU A 197 8.14 0.38 -12.88
N THR A 198 7.35 -0.09 -11.89
CA THR A 198 6.05 -0.74 -12.14
C THR A 198 5.05 -0.29 -11.08
N PHE A 199 3.79 -0.17 -11.47
CA PHE A 199 2.68 0.11 -10.57
C PHE A 199 1.70 -1.05 -10.57
N ASN A 200 1.29 -1.51 -9.38
CA ASN A 200 0.19 -2.44 -9.19
C ASN A 200 0.36 -3.77 -9.95
N ASP A 201 1.59 -4.28 -10.03
CA ASP A 201 1.87 -5.56 -10.68
C ASP A 201 1.25 -6.71 -9.88
N HIS A 202 0.31 -7.40 -10.50
CA HIS A 202 -0.43 -8.53 -9.95
C HIS A 202 -0.42 -9.73 -10.92
N ALA A 203 0.60 -9.84 -11.77
CA ALA A 203 0.75 -10.92 -12.74
C ALA A 203 0.83 -12.32 -12.08
N HIS A 204 1.23 -12.38 -10.81
CA HIS A 204 1.23 -13.60 -10.00
C HIS A 204 -0.18 -14.10 -9.62
N PHE A 205 -1.23 -13.31 -9.88
CA PHE A 205 -2.65 -13.69 -9.70
C PHE A 205 -3.32 -14.09 -11.02
N THR A 206 -2.58 -14.67 -11.94
CA THR A 206 -3.10 -15.16 -13.23
C THR A 206 -3.39 -16.66 -13.20
N GLY A 207 -4.08 -17.17 -14.22
CA GLY A 207 -4.43 -18.58 -14.35
C GLY A 207 -5.31 -19.06 -13.20
N GLU A 208 -4.92 -20.14 -12.54
CA GLU A 208 -5.65 -20.74 -11.42
C GLU A 208 -5.75 -19.81 -10.20
N ARG A 209 -4.88 -18.82 -10.09
CA ARG A 209 -4.87 -17.85 -8.99
C ARG A 209 -5.72 -16.61 -9.25
N ARG A 210 -6.47 -16.54 -10.34
CA ARG A 210 -7.31 -15.39 -10.69
C ARG A 210 -8.36 -15.06 -9.62
N GLU A 211 -8.80 -16.05 -8.86
CA GLU A 211 -9.70 -15.87 -7.72
C GLU A 211 -9.11 -15.03 -6.58
N LEU A 212 -7.77 -14.93 -6.50
CA LEU A 212 -7.07 -14.09 -5.53
C LEU A 212 -7.09 -12.61 -5.87
N LEU A 213 -7.51 -12.23 -7.08
CA LEU A 213 -7.50 -10.85 -7.52
C LEU A 213 -8.66 -10.10 -6.86
N THR A 214 -8.35 -9.25 -5.90
CA THR A 214 -9.30 -8.33 -5.25
C THR A 214 -8.73 -6.92 -5.16
N TYR A 215 -9.60 -5.95 -5.30
CA TYR A 215 -9.30 -4.54 -5.07
C TYR A 215 -10.53 -3.90 -4.43
N ARG A 216 -10.33 -3.06 -3.40
CA ARG A 216 -11.35 -2.43 -2.56
C ARG A 216 -12.06 -3.36 -1.58
#